data_75d6dac120c5eabb0d941d6febaf49c1
#
_entry.id   75d6dac120c5eabb0d941d6febaf49c1
#
_cell.length_a   1.000
_cell.length_b   1.000
_cell.length_c   1.000
_cell.angle_alpha   90.00
_cell.angle_beta   90.00
_cell.angle_gamma   90.00
#
_symmetry.space_group_name_H-M   'P 1'
#
loop_
_entity.id
_entity.type
_entity.pdbx_description
1 polymer ?
#
loop_
_entity_poly.entity_id
_entity_poly.type
_entity_poly.pdbx_seq_one_letter_code
_entity_poly.pdbx_strand_id
1 'polypeptide(L)'
;MPTIRKLNIAIVISSFFPDIGGAQITAHNLALHLTAQGHKVVMFSAWSSWRKLGARNKELGYRLLPLPPGQQRLMPNLGWAYQFIQSQYFARMQQKYKFNLWQSFGAYPAAISVGRFTNKRNIPHVLRTVGYDIQKDPTIKYGYRFNPKIESLIQKWTPKVSKAVALSESVKPDLNDVGVLNDQIEIIPCGVDQTRFESTNPRRKITRNKYGIPLNKFMYITVGRNHPKKGFPVLLNAMAEMNRARTLDNVHVVFVGRDMSKLKPLAIELGITKHVTLIEELGFDTDDHGFNIPSTSLIELYKSADACVFPSLMETFAMINIEAMAAGIPVVSTDAPGCVETIVDGVDGLITKAGDPLDLARKMEDLYRDKNLQTKLIANGQNTVRNSFNWDVVVKQFENLYFSLTD
;
A
#
# COMPACT_ATOMS: atom_id res chain seq x y z
N MET A 1 -29.47 -21.77 -4.64
CA MET A 1 -28.45 -20.72 -4.73
C MET A 1 -27.53 -21.10 -5.89
N PRO A 2 -27.21 -20.23 -6.85
CA PRO A 2 -26.25 -20.57 -7.89
C PRO A 2 -24.91 -20.91 -7.20
N THR A 3 -24.34 -22.02 -7.57
CA THR A 3 -23.00 -22.44 -7.09
C THR A 3 -22.01 -21.40 -7.54
N ILE A 4 -21.51 -20.57 -6.63
CA ILE A 4 -20.47 -19.59 -6.93
C ILE A 4 -19.24 -20.38 -7.41
N ARG A 5 -18.82 -20.14 -8.66
CA ARG A 5 -17.65 -20.76 -9.27
C ARG A 5 -16.41 -20.51 -8.41
N LYS A 6 -15.64 -21.54 -8.10
CA LYS A 6 -14.41 -21.43 -7.30
C LYS A 6 -13.21 -21.62 -8.19
N LEU A 7 -12.21 -20.77 -8.01
CA LEU A 7 -10.95 -20.76 -8.76
C LEU A 7 -9.78 -21.24 -7.92
N ASN A 8 -8.82 -21.87 -8.58
CA ASN A 8 -7.50 -22.12 -8.04
C ASN A 8 -6.58 -20.99 -8.53
N ILE A 9 -6.03 -20.19 -7.63
CA ILE A 9 -5.32 -18.94 -7.94
C ILE A 9 -3.89 -19.05 -7.43
N ALA A 10 -2.91 -18.77 -8.31
CA ALA A 10 -1.52 -18.61 -7.94
C ALA A 10 -1.20 -17.11 -7.81
N ILE A 11 -0.67 -16.69 -6.68
CA ILE A 11 -0.18 -15.32 -6.45
C ILE A 11 1.33 -15.36 -6.28
N VAL A 12 2.06 -14.52 -7.02
CA VAL A 12 3.53 -14.45 -6.97
C VAL A 12 3.97 -13.04 -6.55
N ILE A 13 4.73 -12.96 -5.48
CA ILE A 13 5.31 -11.72 -4.95
C ILE A 13 6.80 -11.91 -4.64
N SER A 14 7.63 -10.91 -4.96
CA SER A 14 9.09 -11.02 -4.87
C SER A 14 9.65 -10.88 -3.46
N SER A 15 8.97 -10.19 -2.56
CA SER A 15 9.27 -10.10 -1.13
C SER A 15 7.97 -10.15 -0.34
N PHE A 16 8.04 -10.71 0.85
CA PHE A 16 6.86 -10.90 1.70
C PHE A 16 7.24 -10.74 3.16
N PHE A 17 6.30 -10.93 4.06
CA PHE A 17 6.55 -10.85 5.50
C PHE A 17 7.81 -11.65 5.92
N PRO A 18 8.53 -11.17 6.94
CA PRO A 18 8.22 -10.06 7.84
C PRO A 18 8.54 -8.66 7.31
N ASP A 19 9.00 -8.53 6.06
CA ASP A 19 9.21 -7.21 5.45
C ASP A 19 7.85 -6.59 5.12
N ILE A 20 7.52 -5.42 5.72
CA ILE A 20 6.22 -4.76 5.58
C ILE A 20 6.30 -3.62 4.57
N GLY A 21 5.31 -3.56 3.71
CA GLY A 21 5.08 -2.49 2.74
C GLY A 21 3.70 -2.63 2.10
N GLY A 22 3.24 -1.61 1.39
CA GLY A 22 1.90 -1.61 0.78
C GLY A 22 1.63 -2.80 -0.14
N ALA A 23 2.63 -3.25 -0.91
CA ALA A 23 2.50 -4.41 -1.78
C ALA A 23 2.28 -5.71 -1.01
N GLN A 24 3.02 -5.92 0.09
CA GLN A 24 2.92 -7.11 0.93
C GLN A 24 1.56 -7.16 1.65
N ILE A 25 1.14 -6.02 2.20
CA ILE A 25 -0.16 -5.86 2.86
C ILE A 25 -1.29 -6.17 1.89
N THR A 26 -1.25 -5.58 0.70
CA THR A 26 -2.28 -5.78 -0.32
C THR A 26 -2.33 -7.22 -0.82
N ALA A 27 -1.16 -7.86 -1.06
CA ALA A 27 -1.11 -9.25 -1.50
C ALA A 27 -1.65 -10.21 -0.43
N HIS A 28 -1.33 -9.97 0.84
CA HIS A 28 -1.84 -10.73 1.97
C HIS A 28 -3.35 -10.63 2.07
N ASN A 29 -3.89 -9.41 2.15
CA ASN A 29 -5.31 -9.18 2.30
C ASN A 29 -6.11 -9.71 1.09
N LEU A 30 -5.62 -9.52 -0.13
CA LEU A 30 -6.26 -10.10 -1.31
C LEU A 30 -6.32 -11.63 -1.23
N ALA A 31 -5.21 -12.28 -0.86
CA ALA A 31 -5.18 -13.75 -0.70
C ALA A 31 -6.13 -14.22 0.40
N LEU A 32 -6.18 -13.50 1.53
CA LEU A 32 -7.05 -13.82 2.65
C LEU A 32 -8.54 -13.71 2.27
N HIS A 33 -8.94 -12.59 1.67
CA HIS A 33 -10.33 -12.36 1.26
C HIS A 33 -10.77 -13.29 0.13
N LEU A 34 -9.92 -13.57 -0.86
CA LEU A 34 -10.22 -14.59 -1.89
C LEU A 34 -10.40 -15.98 -1.26
N THR A 35 -9.60 -16.33 -0.25
CA THR A 35 -9.75 -17.60 0.46
C THR A 35 -11.06 -17.64 1.25
N ALA A 36 -11.42 -16.55 1.91
CA ALA A 36 -12.70 -16.40 2.63
C ALA A 36 -13.90 -16.53 1.68
N GLN A 37 -13.80 -16.07 0.43
CA GLN A 37 -14.79 -16.30 -0.62
C GLN A 37 -14.81 -17.76 -1.15
N GLY A 38 -13.91 -18.63 -0.68
CA GLY A 38 -13.85 -20.05 -1.00
C GLY A 38 -12.97 -20.41 -2.20
N HIS A 39 -12.18 -19.47 -2.74
CA HIS A 39 -11.15 -19.78 -3.73
C HIS A 39 -9.97 -20.53 -3.10
N LYS A 40 -9.26 -21.33 -3.89
CA LYS A 40 -8.02 -21.98 -3.44
C LYS A 40 -6.82 -21.12 -3.82
N VAL A 41 -6.27 -20.42 -2.86
CA VAL A 41 -5.14 -19.49 -3.08
C VAL A 41 -3.83 -20.15 -2.65
N VAL A 42 -2.84 -20.11 -3.53
CA VAL A 42 -1.44 -20.46 -3.23
C VAL A 42 -0.57 -19.26 -3.56
N MET A 43 0.06 -18.70 -2.55
CA MET A 43 1.02 -17.61 -2.73
C MET A 43 2.44 -18.14 -2.81
N PHE A 44 3.25 -17.55 -3.67
CA PHE A 44 4.67 -17.82 -3.84
C PHE A 44 5.46 -16.56 -3.49
N SER A 45 6.44 -16.68 -2.60
CA SER A 45 7.31 -15.56 -2.24
C SER A 45 8.78 -15.95 -2.25
N ALA A 46 9.69 -14.96 -2.17
CA ALA A 46 11.11 -15.21 -2.06
C ALA A 46 11.41 -16.23 -0.94
N TRP A 47 12.33 -17.13 -1.22
CA TRP A 47 12.76 -18.15 -0.25
C TRP A 47 13.24 -17.54 1.08
N SER A 48 13.88 -16.38 1.04
CA SER A 48 14.31 -15.63 2.24
C SER A 48 13.13 -15.20 3.11
N SER A 49 12.05 -14.68 2.53
CA SER A 49 10.84 -14.29 3.26
C SER A 49 10.15 -15.51 3.86
N TRP A 50 9.98 -16.56 3.06
CA TRP A 50 9.39 -17.82 3.51
C TRP A 50 10.17 -18.44 4.69
N ARG A 51 11.52 -18.44 4.61
CA ARG A 51 12.38 -18.95 5.69
C ARG A 51 12.30 -18.11 6.96
N LYS A 52 12.26 -16.78 6.83
CA LYS A 52 12.13 -15.86 7.98
C LYS A 52 10.80 -16.06 8.73
N LEU A 53 9.72 -16.35 8.01
CA LEU A 53 8.41 -16.64 8.62
C LEU A 53 8.41 -17.99 9.37
N GLY A 54 9.15 -18.99 8.88
CA GLY A 54 9.25 -20.30 9.54
C GLY A 54 7.89 -20.95 9.79
N ALA A 55 7.62 -21.40 11.02
CA ALA A 55 6.36 -22.03 11.40
C ALA A 55 5.12 -21.12 11.26
N ARG A 56 5.32 -19.80 11.34
CA ARG A 56 4.26 -18.80 11.21
C ARG A 56 3.61 -18.76 9.82
N ASN A 57 4.19 -19.42 8.82
CA ASN A 57 3.54 -19.63 7.51
C ASN A 57 2.15 -20.25 7.61
N LYS A 58 1.89 -21.03 8.66
CA LYS A 58 0.61 -21.71 8.89
C LYS A 58 -0.50 -20.77 9.37
N GLU A 59 -0.12 -19.60 9.88
CA GLU A 59 -1.03 -18.59 10.43
C GLU A 59 -1.63 -17.66 9.35
N LEU A 60 -1.24 -17.82 8.07
CA LEU A 60 -1.63 -16.90 7.00
C LEU A 60 -3.07 -17.08 6.47
N GLY A 61 -3.77 -18.15 6.84
CA GLY A 61 -5.11 -18.47 6.32
C GLY A 61 -5.13 -18.98 4.87
N TYR A 62 -4.00 -18.97 4.16
CA TYR A 62 -3.79 -19.52 2.82
C TYR A 62 -2.40 -20.18 2.73
N ARG A 63 -2.14 -20.88 1.63
CA ARG A 63 -0.85 -21.60 1.47
C ARG A 63 0.25 -20.70 0.93
N LEU A 64 1.36 -20.57 1.66
CA LEU A 64 2.57 -19.89 1.19
C LEU A 64 3.66 -20.91 0.82
N LEU A 65 4.23 -20.78 -0.38
CA LEU A 65 5.32 -21.61 -0.89
C LEU A 65 6.54 -20.75 -1.27
N PRO A 66 7.77 -21.26 -1.08
CA PRO A 66 8.95 -20.53 -1.47
C PRO A 66 9.17 -20.58 -2.99
N LEU A 67 9.63 -19.46 -3.56
CA LEU A 67 10.24 -19.44 -4.88
C LEU A 67 11.66 -20.01 -4.82
N PRO A 68 12.18 -20.59 -5.90
CA PRO A 68 13.59 -20.94 -6.00
C PRO A 68 14.48 -19.75 -5.62
N PRO A 69 15.58 -19.95 -4.86
CA PRO A 69 16.42 -18.85 -4.40
C PRO A 69 17.12 -18.13 -5.56
N GLY A 70 17.47 -16.86 -5.36
CA GLY A 70 18.30 -16.10 -6.30
C GLY A 70 17.54 -15.20 -7.29
N GLN A 71 16.24 -15.09 -7.23
CA GLN A 71 15.42 -14.31 -8.18
C GLN A 71 15.96 -12.89 -8.45
N GLN A 72 16.21 -12.11 -7.43
CA GLN A 72 16.67 -10.72 -7.59
C GLN A 72 18.10 -10.61 -8.12
N ARG A 73 18.98 -11.53 -7.76
CA ARG A 73 20.41 -11.51 -8.14
C ARG A 73 20.66 -12.10 -9.53
N LEU A 74 19.95 -13.18 -9.87
CA LEU A 74 20.23 -13.93 -11.10
C LEU A 74 19.45 -13.44 -12.31
N MET A 75 18.25 -12.85 -12.11
CA MET A 75 17.41 -12.39 -13.20
C MET A 75 18.09 -11.39 -14.16
N PRO A 76 18.84 -10.37 -13.69
CA PRO A 76 19.48 -9.41 -14.58
C PRO A 76 20.68 -9.96 -15.36
N ASN A 77 21.36 -10.98 -14.82
CA ASN A 77 22.67 -11.45 -15.35
C ASN A 77 22.62 -12.86 -15.94
N LEU A 78 22.00 -13.82 -15.25
CA LEU A 78 21.86 -15.22 -15.67
C LEU A 78 20.38 -15.56 -15.91
N GLY A 79 19.64 -14.62 -16.46
CA GLY A 79 18.18 -14.68 -16.54
C GLY A 79 17.63 -15.94 -17.22
N TRP A 80 18.29 -16.48 -18.26
CA TRP A 80 17.81 -17.66 -18.96
C TRP A 80 17.86 -18.95 -18.10
N ALA A 81 18.97 -19.18 -17.38
CA ALA A 81 19.15 -20.38 -16.56
C ALA A 81 18.22 -20.36 -15.32
N TYR A 82 18.16 -19.22 -14.62
CA TYR A 82 17.26 -19.06 -13.49
C TYR A 82 15.80 -19.21 -13.90
N GLN A 83 15.41 -18.65 -15.04
CA GLN A 83 14.05 -18.73 -15.56
C GLN A 83 13.68 -20.13 -16.02
N PHE A 84 14.63 -20.92 -16.51
CA PHE A 84 14.40 -22.33 -16.81
C PHE A 84 14.04 -23.09 -15.54
N ILE A 85 14.85 -22.95 -14.47
CA ILE A 85 14.58 -23.58 -13.17
C ILE A 85 13.20 -23.16 -12.63
N GLN A 86 12.91 -21.87 -12.69
CA GLN A 86 11.65 -21.32 -12.20
C GLN A 86 10.46 -21.78 -13.04
N SER A 87 10.60 -21.87 -14.36
CA SER A 87 9.55 -22.40 -15.25
C SER A 87 9.26 -23.89 -14.99
N GLN A 88 10.27 -24.70 -14.70
CA GLN A 88 10.08 -26.11 -14.31
C GLN A 88 9.36 -26.21 -12.94
N TYR A 89 9.74 -25.35 -12.00
CA TYR A 89 9.08 -25.28 -10.72
C TYR A 89 7.59 -24.89 -10.88
N PHE A 90 7.29 -23.85 -11.65
CA PHE A 90 5.92 -23.44 -11.91
C PHE A 90 5.12 -24.52 -12.67
N ALA A 91 5.74 -25.25 -13.60
CA ALA A 91 5.08 -26.34 -14.29
C ALA A 91 4.65 -27.46 -13.33
N ARG A 92 5.51 -27.84 -12.39
CA ARG A 92 5.17 -28.81 -11.33
C ARG A 92 4.04 -28.28 -10.43
N MET A 93 4.06 -27.00 -10.05
CA MET A 93 3.02 -26.39 -9.23
C MET A 93 1.70 -26.31 -10.00
N GLN A 94 1.73 -25.95 -11.28
CA GLN A 94 0.55 -25.94 -12.15
C GLN A 94 -0.09 -27.34 -12.26
N GLN A 95 0.73 -28.37 -12.47
CA GLN A 95 0.24 -29.76 -12.53
C GLN A 95 -0.41 -30.21 -11.21
N LYS A 96 0.22 -29.82 -10.08
CA LYS A 96 -0.25 -30.20 -8.73
C LYS A 96 -1.52 -29.47 -8.32
N TYR A 97 -1.60 -28.16 -8.55
CA TYR A 97 -2.69 -27.31 -8.03
C TYR A 97 -3.74 -26.93 -9.09
N LYS A 98 -3.45 -27.16 -10.37
CA LYS A 98 -4.35 -26.86 -11.50
C LYS A 98 -4.90 -25.45 -11.46
N PHE A 99 -4.00 -24.44 -11.35
CA PHE A 99 -4.39 -23.04 -11.29
C PHE A 99 -5.15 -22.60 -12.53
N ASN A 100 -6.26 -21.89 -12.34
CA ASN A 100 -7.03 -21.27 -13.40
C ASN A 100 -6.35 -20.02 -13.94
N LEU A 101 -5.67 -19.28 -13.05
CA LEU A 101 -4.91 -18.07 -13.39
C LEU A 101 -3.71 -17.89 -12.46
N TRP A 102 -2.77 -17.07 -12.93
CA TRP A 102 -1.61 -16.62 -12.17
C TRP A 102 -1.66 -15.11 -12.03
N GLN A 103 -1.45 -14.58 -10.83
CA GLN A 103 -1.31 -13.16 -10.55
C GLN A 103 0.09 -12.87 -10.05
N SER A 104 0.72 -11.83 -10.59
CA SER A 104 1.99 -11.30 -10.10
C SER A 104 1.80 -9.94 -9.45
N PHE A 105 2.48 -9.73 -8.34
CA PHE A 105 2.65 -8.43 -7.69
C PHE A 105 4.01 -7.87 -8.09
N GLY A 106 3.98 -6.82 -8.90
CA GLY A 106 5.12 -6.13 -9.48
C GLY A 106 5.53 -6.63 -10.87
N ALA A 107 5.80 -5.67 -11.77
CA ALA A 107 6.28 -5.94 -13.12
C ALA A 107 7.65 -6.64 -13.10
N TYR A 108 8.52 -6.29 -12.14
CA TYR A 108 9.83 -6.90 -11.95
C TYR A 108 10.03 -7.33 -10.48
N PRO A 109 10.59 -8.51 -10.23
CA PRO A 109 10.88 -9.61 -11.15
C PRO A 109 9.71 -10.59 -11.33
N ALA A 110 8.61 -10.44 -10.55
CA ALA A 110 7.54 -11.44 -10.48
C ALA A 110 6.82 -11.65 -11.83
N ALA A 111 6.35 -10.56 -12.47
CA ALA A 111 5.61 -10.68 -13.72
C ALA A 111 6.44 -11.26 -14.86
N ILE A 112 7.75 -10.98 -14.91
CA ILE A 112 8.63 -11.55 -15.93
C ILE A 112 8.69 -13.07 -15.82
N SER A 113 8.83 -13.57 -14.59
CA SER A 113 8.90 -15.01 -14.32
C SER A 113 7.59 -15.72 -14.64
N VAL A 114 6.49 -15.15 -14.17
CA VAL A 114 5.14 -15.67 -14.42
C VAL A 114 4.80 -15.59 -15.90
N GLY A 115 5.01 -14.43 -16.53
CA GLY A 115 4.68 -14.21 -17.95
C GLY A 115 5.38 -15.18 -18.90
N ARG A 116 6.66 -15.50 -18.65
CA ARG A 116 7.40 -16.52 -19.45
C ARG A 116 6.81 -17.92 -19.31
N PHE A 117 6.29 -18.24 -18.15
CA PHE A 117 5.67 -19.52 -17.89
C PHE A 117 4.26 -19.62 -18.50
N THR A 118 3.43 -18.61 -18.27
CA THR A 118 2.00 -18.59 -18.63
C THR A 118 1.77 -18.38 -20.12
N ASN A 119 2.53 -17.45 -20.74
CA ASN A 119 2.38 -17.12 -22.17
C ASN A 119 2.59 -18.33 -23.08
N LYS A 120 3.55 -19.22 -22.76
CA LYS A 120 3.79 -20.46 -23.52
C LYS A 120 2.66 -21.49 -23.38
N ARG A 121 1.74 -21.33 -22.44
CA ARG A 121 0.70 -22.29 -22.08
C ARG A 121 -0.72 -21.77 -22.17
N ASN A 122 -0.87 -20.53 -22.65
CA ASN A 122 -2.16 -19.82 -22.72
C ASN A 122 -2.92 -19.82 -21.37
N ILE A 123 -2.17 -19.68 -20.26
CA ILE A 123 -2.76 -19.55 -18.94
C ILE A 123 -2.93 -18.06 -18.64
N PRO A 124 -4.12 -17.62 -18.17
CA PRO A 124 -4.34 -16.22 -17.81
C PRO A 124 -3.33 -15.70 -16.80
N HIS A 125 -2.75 -14.53 -17.08
CA HIS A 125 -1.81 -13.85 -16.21
C HIS A 125 -2.27 -12.42 -15.94
N VAL A 126 -2.52 -12.12 -14.66
CA VAL A 126 -2.86 -10.77 -14.18
C VAL A 126 -1.63 -10.16 -13.52
N LEU A 127 -1.19 -9.01 -13.98
CA LEU A 127 -0.17 -8.20 -13.30
C LEU A 127 -0.87 -7.19 -12.39
N ARG A 128 -0.48 -7.07 -11.14
CA ARG A 128 -0.77 -5.92 -10.29
C ARG A 128 0.49 -5.11 -10.06
N THR A 129 0.48 -3.85 -10.44
CA THR A 129 1.60 -2.93 -10.19
C THR A 129 1.72 -2.58 -8.70
N VAL A 130 2.92 -2.22 -8.24
CA VAL A 130 3.21 -1.92 -6.83
C VAL A 130 3.95 -0.59 -6.62
N GLY A 131 4.26 0.12 -7.70
CA GLY A 131 4.88 1.43 -7.72
C GLY A 131 6.34 1.39 -8.18
N TYR A 132 7.27 0.95 -7.34
CA TYR A 132 8.70 0.93 -7.66
C TYR A 132 9.07 0.11 -8.91
N ASP A 133 8.19 -0.80 -9.31
CA ASP A 133 8.32 -1.67 -10.46
C ASP A 133 7.95 -1.01 -11.79
N ILE A 134 7.07 -0.01 -11.75
CA ILE A 134 6.51 0.62 -12.96
C ILE A 134 6.77 2.13 -13.03
N GLN A 135 6.74 2.83 -11.90
CA GLN A 135 7.00 4.26 -11.84
C GLN A 135 8.48 4.57 -12.06
N LYS A 136 8.77 5.74 -12.64
CA LYS A 136 10.12 6.25 -12.88
C LYS A 136 10.17 7.74 -12.56
N ASP A 137 10.84 8.11 -11.46
CA ASP A 137 11.04 9.50 -11.09
C ASP A 137 12.53 9.83 -11.07
N PRO A 138 13.02 10.67 -12.01
CA PRO A 138 14.43 11.03 -12.11
C PRO A 138 14.90 11.96 -10.97
N THR A 139 13.99 12.74 -10.34
CA THR A 139 14.35 13.72 -9.33
C THR A 139 14.84 13.06 -8.04
N ILE A 140 14.24 11.93 -7.68
CA ILE A 140 14.58 11.13 -6.50
C ILE A 140 15.19 9.76 -6.86
N LYS A 141 15.47 9.51 -8.15
CA LYS A 141 15.98 8.24 -8.67
C LYS A 141 15.13 7.04 -8.22
N TYR A 142 13.81 7.18 -8.25
CA TYR A 142 12.86 6.16 -7.82
C TYR A 142 12.44 5.27 -8.99
N GLY A 143 12.54 3.95 -8.82
CA GLY A 143 12.07 2.94 -9.75
C GLY A 143 13.15 1.98 -10.27
N TYR A 144 12.79 0.73 -10.51
CA TYR A 144 13.67 -0.28 -11.13
C TYR A 144 14.03 0.06 -12.59
N ARG A 145 13.19 0.84 -13.26
CA ARG A 145 13.28 1.19 -14.67
C ARG A 145 14.46 2.09 -15.01
N PHE A 146 15.21 2.60 -14.03
CA PHE A 146 16.50 3.26 -14.26
C PHE A 146 17.62 2.29 -14.66
N ASN A 147 17.45 0.99 -14.41
CA ASN A 147 18.37 -0.01 -14.91
C ASN A 147 17.95 -0.45 -16.32
N PRO A 148 18.76 -0.20 -17.38
CA PRO A 148 18.36 -0.47 -18.77
C PRO A 148 18.04 -1.94 -19.03
N LYS A 149 18.71 -2.89 -18.35
CA LYS A 149 18.42 -4.32 -18.47
C LYS A 149 17.06 -4.66 -17.88
N ILE A 150 16.71 -4.05 -16.74
CA ILE A 150 15.41 -4.27 -16.11
C ILE A 150 14.32 -3.61 -16.94
N GLU A 151 14.53 -2.38 -17.42
CA GLU A 151 13.61 -1.67 -18.30
C GLU A 151 13.26 -2.50 -19.55
N SER A 152 14.28 -3.01 -20.25
CA SER A 152 14.08 -3.87 -21.41
C SER A 152 13.29 -5.15 -21.11
N LEU A 153 13.47 -5.72 -19.91
CA LEU A 153 12.70 -6.89 -19.48
C LEU A 153 11.23 -6.54 -19.19
N ILE A 154 10.99 -5.40 -18.55
CA ILE A 154 9.64 -4.91 -18.26
C ILE A 154 8.91 -4.64 -19.59
N GLN A 155 9.48 -3.85 -20.49
CA GLN A 155 8.92 -3.56 -21.81
C GLN A 155 8.63 -4.80 -22.65
N LYS A 156 9.46 -5.84 -22.53
CA LYS A 156 9.30 -7.10 -23.26
C LYS A 156 8.15 -7.97 -22.73
N TRP A 157 7.93 -7.99 -21.41
CA TRP A 157 7.06 -8.97 -20.77
C TRP A 157 5.77 -8.39 -20.22
N THR A 158 5.75 -7.13 -19.78
CA THR A 158 4.56 -6.50 -19.24
C THR A 158 3.40 -6.42 -20.26
N PRO A 159 3.62 -6.10 -21.54
CA PRO A 159 2.54 -6.11 -22.54
C PRO A 159 1.92 -7.49 -22.84
N LYS A 160 2.54 -8.57 -22.39
CA LYS A 160 2.08 -9.95 -22.64
C LYS A 160 1.19 -10.52 -21.55
N VAL A 161 0.80 -9.72 -20.57
CA VAL A 161 -0.16 -10.13 -19.55
C VAL A 161 -1.58 -10.12 -20.13
N SER A 162 -2.46 -10.94 -19.60
CA SER A 162 -3.88 -10.93 -20.01
C SER A 162 -4.54 -9.62 -19.59
N LYS A 163 -4.24 -9.16 -18.37
CA LYS A 163 -4.66 -7.85 -17.83
C LYS A 163 -3.61 -7.31 -16.87
N ALA A 164 -3.47 -5.99 -16.86
CA ALA A 164 -2.65 -5.24 -15.90
C ALA A 164 -3.57 -4.43 -14.97
N VAL A 165 -3.45 -4.64 -13.67
CA VAL A 165 -4.19 -3.90 -12.66
C VAL A 165 -3.36 -2.71 -12.19
N ALA A 166 -3.82 -1.51 -12.51
CA ALA A 166 -3.35 -0.25 -11.94
C ALA A 166 -4.11 0.05 -10.65
N LEU A 167 -3.42 0.69 -9.71
CA LEU A 167 -4.02 1.02 -8.41
C LEU A 167 -4.89 2.28 -8.49
N SER A 168 -4.64 3.11 -9.50
CA SER A 168 -5.27 4.41 -9.74
C SER A 168 -5.13 4.81 -11.21
N GLU A 169 -5.89 5.79 -11.65
CA GLU A 169 -5.82 6.33 -13.02
C GLU A 169 -4.42 6.89 -13.33
N SER A 170 -3.76 7.51 -12.33
CA SER A 170 -2.41 8.07 -12.49
C SER A 170 -1.32 7.05 -12.78
N VAL A 171 -1.58 5.75 -12.62
CA VAL A 171 -0.64 4.67 -12.98
C VAL A 171 -0.78 4.22 -14.45
N LYS A 172 -1.89 4.55 -15.14
CA LYS A 172 -2.08 4.17 -16.54
C LYS A 172 -0.98 4.66 -17.49
N PRO A 173 -0.54 5.92 -17.41
CA PRO A 173 0.57 6.40 -18.26
C PRO A 173 1.85 5.58 -18.09
N ASP A 174 2.18 5.18 -16.87
CA ASP A 174 3.36 4.35 -16.61
C ASP A 174 3.26 2.96 -17.26
N LEU A 175 2.05 2.37 -17.26
CA LEU A 175 1.76 1.10 -17.92
C LEU A 175 1.81 1.23 -19.45
N ASN A 176 1.25 2.30 -20.00
CA ASN A 176 1.29 2.58 -21.44
C ASN A 176 2.73 2.80 -21.92
N ASP A 177 3.57 3.48 -21.13
CA ASP A 177 4.98 3.73 -21.45
C ASP A 177 5.82 2.44 -21.57
N VAL A 178 5.38 1.36 -20.93
CA VAL A 178 6.00 0.03 -21.10
C VAL A 178 5.26 -0.86 -22.09
N GLY A 179 4.29 -0.31 -22.84
CA GLY A 179 3.62 -0.97 -23.96
C GLY A 179 2.35 -1.74 -23.63
N VAL A 180 1.78 -1.59 -22.43
CA VAL A 180 0.46 -2.17 -22.09
C VAL A 180 -0.64 -1.34 -22.76
N LEU A 181 -1.55 -1.99 -23.46
CA LEU A 181 -2.66 -1.33 -24.14
C LEU A 181 -3.77 -0.94 -23.15
N ASN A 182 -4.53 0.11 -23.45
CA ASN A 182 -5.58 0.62 -22.57
C ASN A 182 -6.67 -0.42 -22.26
N ASP A 183 -7.02 -1.25 -23.22
CA ASP A 183 -8.00 -2.33 -23.07
C ASP A 183 -7.50 -3.49 -22.18
N GLN A 184 -6.18 -3.57 -21.97
CA GLN A 184 -5.58 -4.50 -21.02
C GLN A 184 -5.52 -3.95 -19.59
N ILE A 185 -5.74 -2.64 -19.38
CA ILE A 185 -5.60 -2.00 -18.07
C ILE A 185 -6.94 -1.98 -17.34
N GLU A 186 -6.94 -2.52 -16.12
CA GLU A 186 -8.06 -2.43 -15.18
C GLU A 186 -7.65 -1.57 -13.98
N ILE A 187 -8.56 -0.71 -13.51
CA ILE A 187 -8.32 0.07 -12.29
C ILE A 187 -9.00 -0.66 -11.13
N ILE A 188 -8.17 -1.21 -10.24
CA ILE A 188 -8.66 -1.81 -9.00
C ILE A 188 -7.84 -1.23 -7.84
N PRO A 189 -8.45 -0.46 -6.92
CA PRO A 189 -7.75 0.20 -5.82
C PRO A 189 -7.21 -0.80 -4.79
N CYS A 190 -6.54 -0.28 -3.78
CA CYS A 190 -6.27 -1.04 -2.56
C CYS A 190 -7.50 -1.03 -1.65
N GLY A 191 -7.66 -2.09 -0.86
CA GLY A 191 -8.69 -2.18 0.17
C GLY A 191 -8.16 -1.88 1.56
N VAL A 192 -9.08 -1.52 2.46
CA VAL A 192 -8.85 -1.45 3.91
C VAL A 192 -9.85 -2.33 4.63
N ASP A 193 -9.43 -2.98 5.70
CA ASP A 193 -10.31 -3.78 6.56
C ASP A 193 -11.04 -2.86 7.55
N GLN A 194 -12.16 -2.30 7.11
CA GLN A 194 -12.97 -1.38 7.90
C GLN A 194 -13.43 -2.02 9.21
N THR A 195 -13.77 -3.31 9.21
CA THR A 195 -14.26 -4.04 10.39
C THR A 195 -13.24 -4.02 11.52
N ARG A 196 -11.95 -4.17 11.21
CA ARG A 196 -10.89 -4.08 12.21
C ARG A 196 -10.76 -2.68 12.80
N PHE A 197 -10.89 -1.66 11.97
CA PHE A 197 -10.90 -0.28 12.48
C PHE A 197 -12.11 -0.03 13.35
N GLU A 198 -13.31 -0.49 12.99
CA GLU A 198 -14.54 -0.33 13.77
C GLU A 198 -14.48 -1.07 15.11
N SER A 199 -14.00 -2.33 15.11
CA SER A 199 -13.93 -3.18 16.31
C SER A 199 -12.85 -2.77 17.32
N THR A 200 -11.84 -2.03 16.89
CA THR A 200 -10.78 -1.54 17.80
C THR A 200 -11.29 -0.38 18.64
N ASN A 201 -11.45 -0.60 19.93
CA ASN A 201 -11.89 0.45 20.85
C ASN A 201 -10.83 1.55 21.00
N PRO A 202 -11.22 2.84 20.88
CA PRO A 202 -10.29 3.94 21.07
C PRO A 202 -9.84 4.03 22.54
N ARG A 203 -8.53 3.95 22.77
CA ARG A 203 -7.90 4.10 24.07
C ARG A 203 -7.09 5.39 24.13
N ARG A 204 -7.67 6.50 23.66
CA ARG A 204 -6.99 7.78 23.43
C ARG A 204 -6.01 8.17 24.54
N LYS A 205 -6.44 8.20 25.80
CA LYS A 205 -5.59 8.60 26.94
C LYS A 205 -4.43 7.63 27.16
N ILE A 206 -4.71 6.33 27.10
CA ILE A 206 -3.70 5.27 27.32
C ILE A 206 -2.67 5.32 26.19
N THR A 207 -3.13 5.36 24.95
CA THR A 207 -2.27 5.36 23.76
C THR A 207 -1.40 6.62 23.70
N ARG A 208 -1.97 7.81 23.95
CA ARG A 208 -1.19 9.04 23.96
C ARG A 208 -0.14 9.03 25.08
N ASN A 209 -0.48 8.59 26.30
CA ASN A 209 0.48 8.47 27.40
C ASN A 209 1.61 7.48 27.07
N LYS A 210 1.28 6.33 26.47
CA LYS A 210 2.29 5.32 26.06
C LYS A 210 3.38 5.90 25.17
N TYR A 211 3.03 6.85 24.29
CA TYR A 211 3.96 7.43 23.33
C TYR A 211 4.40 8.87 23.67
N GLY A 212 4.09 9.34 24.90
CA GLY A 212 4.46 10.70 25.33
C GLY A 212 3.77 11.82 24.53
N ILE A 213 2.57 11.57 24.01
CA ILE A 213 1.80 12.53 23.21
C ILE A 213 0.93 13.37 24.14
N PRO A 214 0.96 14.73 24.08
CA PRO A 214 0.18 15.60 24.94
C PRO A 214 -1.33 15.36 24.78
N LEU A 215 -2.04 15.25 25.92
CA LEU A 215 -3.48 14.98 25.93
C LEU A 215 -4.33 16.18 25.49
N ASN A 216 -3.84 17.39 25.72
CA ASN A 216 -4.55 18.66 25.49
C ASN A 216 -4.24 19.29 24.12
N LYS A 217 -3.48 18.61 23.26
CA LYS A 217 -3.15 19.11 21.91
C LYS A 217 -4.00 18.43 20.84
N PHE A 218 -4.29 19.16 19.78
CA PHE A 218 -4.83 18.60 18.55
C PHE A 218 -3.74 17.77 17.85
N MET A 219 -3.97 16.49 17.72
CA MET A 219 -2.98 15.54 17.21
C MET A 219 -3.21 15.26 15.73
N TYR A 220 -2.25 15.63 14.90
CA TYR A 220 -2.13 15.08 13.57
C TYR A 220 -1.27 13.80 13.60
N ILE A 221 -1.65 12.81 12.80
CA ILE A 221 -0.84 11.61 12.56
C ILE A 221 -0.44 11.55 11.09
N THR A 222 0.80 11.12 10.84
CA THR A 222 1.25 10.71 9.50
C THR A 222 1.97 9.37 9.61
N VAL A 223 1.74 8.49 8.62
CA VAL A 223 2.26 7.12 8.65
C VAL A 223 2.99 6.80 7.34
N GLY A 224 4.13 6.15 7.44
CA GLY A 224 4.88 5.71 6.27
C GLY A 224 6.38 5.59 6.55
N ARG A 225 7.12 5.01 5.62
CA ARG A 225 8.58 5.00 5.69
C ARG A 225 9.13 6.40 5.40
N ASN A 226 10.13 6.85 6.13
CA ASN A 226 10.83 8.09 5.81
C ASN A 226 11.59 7.95 4.48
N HIS A 227 10.94 8.38 3.41
CA HIS A 227 11.45 8.36 2.04
C HIS A 227 11.12 9.71 1.37
N PRO A 228 11.98 10.27 0.51
CA PRO A 228 11.76 11.57 -0.11
C PRO A 228 10.36 11.77 -0.69
N LYS A 229 9.80 10.75 -1.37
CA LYS A 229 8.46 10.81 -1.95
C LYS A 229 7.32 11.06 -0.92
N LYS A 230 7.56 10.79 0.37
CA LYS A 230 6.56 10.97 1.43
C LYS A 230 6.43 12.42 1.92
N GLY A 231 7.36 13.30 1.52
CA GLY A 231 7.26 14.73 1.79
C GLY A 231 7.32 15.12 3.27
N PHE A 232 7.81 14.27 4.17
CA PHE A 232 7.88 14.60 5.61
C PHE A 232 8.67 15.89 5.92
N PRO A 233 9.75 16.24 5.19
CA PRO A 233 10.35 17.55 5.34
C PRO A 233 9.41 18.71 5.00
N VAL A 234 8.48 18.54 4.03
CA VAL A 234 7.45 19.57 3.71
C VAL A 234 6.54 19.79 4.90
N LEU A 235 6.11 18.70 5.58
CA LEU A 235 5.28 18.80 6.78
C LEU A 235 6.03 19.49 7.94
N LEU A 236 7.30 19.18 8.17
CA LEU A 236 8.09 19.86 9.20
C LEU A 236 8.24 21.36 8.88
N ASN A 237 8.43 21.72 7.60
CA ASN A 237 8.46 23.13 7.20
C ASN A 237 7.07 23.79 7.37
N ALA A 238 5.97 23.11 7.04
CA ALA A 238 4.62 23.62 7.30
C ALA A 238 4.40 23.90 8.81
N MET A 239 4.86 22.99 9.68
CA MET A 239 4.85 23.21 11.13
C MET A 239 5.70 24.41 11.56
N ALA A 240 6.84 24.65 10.92
CA ALA A 240 7.66 25.82 11.19
C ALA A 240 6.95 27.13 10.80
N GLU A 241 6.19 27.13 9.69
CA GLU A 241 5.32 28.27 9.31
C GLU A 241 4.25 28.51 10.36
N MET A 242 3.53 27.46 10.80
CA MET A 242 2.55 27.57 11.89
C MET A 242 3.19 28.06 13.19
N ASN A 243 4.43 27.69 13.49
CA ASN A 243 5.15 28.18 14.69
C ASN A 243 5.44 29.68 14.60
N ARG A 244 5.87 30.17 13.43
CA ARG A 244 6.07 31.61 13.17
C ARG A 244 4.76 32.39 13.30
N ALA A 245 3.66 31.83 12.83
CA ALA A 245 2.31 32.41 12.95
C ALA A 245 1.69 32.25 14.35
N ARG A 246 2.38 31.58 15.29
CA ARG A 246 1.89 31.25 16.65
C ARG A 246 0.60 30.41 16.67
N THR A 247 0.39 29.60 15.65
CA THR A 247 -0.78 28.70 15.54
C THR A 247 -0.43 27.24 15.89
N LEU A 248 0.88 26.92 16.00
CA LEU A 248 1.35 25.58 16.33
C LEU A 248 1.16 25.19 17.82
N ASP A 249 1.01 26.16 18.72
CA ASP A 249 1.01 25.90 20.17
C ASP A 249 -0.04 24.87 20.62
N ASN A 250 -1.16 24.77 19.95
CA ASN A 250 -2.22 23.80 20.24
C ASN A 250 -2.16 22.53 19.40
N VAL A 251 -1.13 22.37 18.55
CA VAL A 251 -1.00 21.26 17.60
C VAL A 251 0.20 20.39 17.99
N HIS A 252 0.07 19.10 17.76
CA HIS A 252 1.13 18.11 17.90
C HIS A 252 1.09 17.14 16.73
N VAL A 253 2.23 16.82 16.13
CA VAL A 253 2.30 15.92 14.97
C VAL A 253 3.07 14.66 15.34
N VAL A 254 2.47 13.51 15.05
CA VAL A 254 3.03 12.19 15.31
C VAL A 254 3.40 11.54 13.97
N PHE A 255 4.67 11.26 13.79
CA PHE A 255 5.21 10.54 12.64
C PHE A 255 5.43 9.09 13.03
N VAL A 256 4.87 8.16 12.25
CA VAL A 256 4.96 6.72 12.52
C VAL A 256 5.52 5.98 11.31
N GLY A 257 6.57 5.20 11.51
CA GLY A 257 7.12 4.33 10.48
C GLY A 257 8.63 4.23 10.49
N ARG A 258 9.18 3.51 9.54
CA ARG A 258 10.61 3.21 9.47
C ARG A 258 11.44 4.48 9.23
N ASP A 259 12.58 4.58 9.92
CA ASP A 259 13.56 5.67 9.78
C ASP A 259 13.04 7.05 10.24
N MET A 260 12.05 7.13 11.13
CA MET A 260 11.50 8.40 11.62
C MET A 260 12.51 9.21 12.42
N SER A 261 13.41 8.55 13.15
CA SER A 261 14.48 9.21 13.90
C SER A 261 15.38 10.14 13.05
N LYS A 262 15.49 9.87 11.75
CA LYS A 262 16.22 10.71 10.80
C LYS A 262 15.60 12.10 10.56
N LEU A 263 14.36 12.32 10.99
CA LEU A 263 13.69 13.64 10.93
C LEU A 263 14.09 14.57 12.11
N LYS A 264 14.66 14.00 13.18
CA LYS A 264 15.00 14.75 14.39
C LYS A 264 15.92 15.96 14.16
N PRO A 265 17.02 15.86 13.35
CA PRO A 265 17.88 17.02 13.09
C PRO A 265 17.13 18.20 12.49
N LEU A 266 16.27 17.96 11.50
CA LEU A 266 15.45 19.00 10.86
C LEU A 266 14.43 19.61 11.83
N ALA A 267 13.81 18.80 12.69
CA ALA A 267 12.88 19.30 13.71
C ALA A 267 13.57 20.20 14.75
N ILE A 268 14.85 19.92 15.07
CA ILE A 268 15.68 20.77 15.94
C ILE A 268 16.02 22.09 15.24
N GLU A 269 16.50 22.03 13.99
CA GLU A 269 16.84 23.21 13.18
C GLU A 269 15.65 24.17 13.05
N LEU A 270 14.45 23.61 12.83
CA LEU A 270 13.22 24.39 12.70
C LEU A 270 12.61 24.85 14.05
N GLY A 271 13.18 24.46 15.19
CA GLY A 271 12.71 24.86 16.52
C GLY A 271 11.36 24.29 16.93
N ILE A 272 10.94 23.15 16.36
CA ILE A 272 9.59 22.58 16.55
C ILE A 272 9.59 21.24 17.32
N THR A 273 10.70 20.86 17.92
CA THR A 273 10.89 19.54 18.57
C THR A 273 9.80 19.22 19.61
N LYS A 274 9.34 20.22 20.37
CA LYS A 274 8.28 20.06 21.40
C LYS A 274 6.90 19.72 20.83
N HIS A 275 6.71 19.87 19.52
CA HIS A 275 5.47 19.61 18.79
C HIS A 275 5.48 18.33 17.95
N VAL A 276 6.57 17.54 18.07
CA VAL A 276 6.79 16.33 17.24
C VAL A 276 7.02 15.12 18.12
N THR A 277 6.33 14.03 17.79
CA THR A 277 6.66 12.68 18.30
C THR A 277 7.05 11.79 17.11
N LEU A 278 8.20 11.13 17.20
CA LEU A 278 8.72 10.21 16.19
C LEU A 278 8.60 8.78 16.73
N ILE A 279 7.81 7.94 16.06
CA ILE A 279 7.59 6.54 16.43
C ILE A 279 8.11 5.68 15.29
N GLU A 280 9.02 4.76 15.60
CA GLU A 280 9.50 3.77 14.63
C GLU A 280 8.39 2.77 14.26
N GLU A 281 8.63 1.94 13.25
CA GLU A 281 7.65 1.02 12.67
C GLU A 281 7.05 0.09 13.75
N LEU A 282 5.72 0.03 13.82
CA LEU A 282 4.99 -0.73 14.82
C LEU A 282 4.77 -2.21 14.44
N GLY A 283 5.22 -2.60 13.25
CA GLY A 283 5.12 -3.98 12.80
C GLY A 283 3.69 -4.44 12.51
N PHE A 284 3.42 -5.68 12.82
CA PHE A 284 2.12 -6.33 12.70
C PHE A 284 1.84 -7.17 13.96
N ASP A 285 0.57 -7.38 14.26
CA ASP A 285 0.16 -8.31 15.30
C ASP A 285 -0.07 -9.70 14.74
N THR A 286 -0.06 -10.69 15.61
CA THR A 286 -0.55 -12.04 15.29
C THR A 286 -1.45 -12.48 16.43
N ASP A 287 -2.60 -13.03 16.07
CA ASP A 287 -3.55 -13.65 17.00
C ASP A 287 -3.94 -15.05 16.46
N ASP A 288 -4.93 -15.68 17.09
CA ASP A 288 -5.45 -16.98 16.69
C ASP A 288 -6.07 -17.00 15.28
N HIS A 289 -6.31 -15.83 14.68
CA HIS A 289 -6.86 -15.66 13.35
C HIS A 289 -5.81 -15.31 12.28
N GLY A 290 -4.52 -15.14 12.66
CA GLY A 290 -3.41 -14.94 11.74
C GLY A 290 -2.69 -13.59 11.85
N PHE A 291 -2.18 -13.11 10.72
CA PHE A 291 -1.46 -11.83 10.63
C PHE A 291 -2.42 -10.66 10.51
N ASN A 292 -2.35 -9.73 11.45
CA ASN A 292 -3.17 -8.53 11.50
C ASN A 292 -2.38 -7.29 11.07
N ILE A 293 -2.73 -6.71 9.93
CA ILE A 293 -2.09 -5.52 9.37
C ILE A 293 -3.17 -4.54 8.87
N PRO A 294 -3.12 -3.29 9.30
CA PRO A 294 -2.17 -2.67 10.25
C PRO A 294 -2.27 -3.26 11.65
N SER A 295 -1.19 -3.14 12.46
CA SER A 295 -1.23 -3.62 13.84
C SER A 295 -2.29 -2.91 14.67
N THR A 296 -2.80 -3.57 15.72
CA THR A 296 -3.75 -2.96 16.66
C THR A 296 -3.20 -1.67 17.26
N SER A 297 -1.90 -1.64 17.59
CA SER A 297 -1.23 -0.44 18.09
C SER A 297 -1.25 0.72 17.09
N LEU A 298 -1.16 0.45 15.77
CA LEU A 298 -1.26 1.48 14.75
C LEU A 298 -2.70 1.97 14.60
N ILE A 299 -3.68 1.07 14.64
CA ILE A 299 -5.11 1.45 14.63
C ILE A 299 -5.46 2.31 15.84
N GLU A 300 -4.96 1.94 17.04
CA GLU A 300 -5.14 2.73 18.26
C GLU A 300 -4.53 4.13 18.15
N LEU A 301 -3.37 4.26 17.49
CA LEU A 301 -2.76 5.57 17.20
C LEU A 301 -3.61 6.41 16.25
N TYR A 302 -4.10 5.84 15.14
CA TYR A 302 -5.04 6.54 14.26
C TYR A 302 -6.27 7.02 15.03
N LYS A 303 -6.92 6.15 15.82
CA LYS A 303 -8.11 6.50 16.63
C LYS A 303 -7.81 7.45 17.80
N SER A 304 -6.55 7.63 18.15
CA SER A 304 -6.11 8.59 19.15
C SER A 304 -5.79 9.96 18.56
N ALA A 305 -5.68 10.06 17.24
CA ALA A 305 -5.45 11.30 16.52
C ALA A 305 -6.77 12.09 16.34
N ASP A 306 -6.63 13.38 16.06
CA ASP A 306 -7.75 14.26 15.71
C ASP A 306 -7.87 14.41 14.19
N ALA A 307 -6.76 14.24 13.45
CA ALA A 307 -6.71 14.26 12.00
C ALA A 307 -5.47 13.50 11.48
N CYS A 308 -5.51 13.12 10.21
CA CYS A 308 -4.36 12.63 9.46
C CYS A 308 -3.84 13.72 8.53
N VAL A 309 -2.50 13.81 8.38
CA VAL A 309 -1.86 14.66 7.39
C VAL A 309 -0.89 13.83 6.57
N PHE A 310 -1.04 13.85 5.24
CA PHE A 310 -0.23 13.05 4.34
C PHE A 310 0.40 13.92 3.25
N PRO A 311 1.64 14.44 3.47
CA PRO A 311 2.30 15.42 2.62
C PRO A 311 3.03 14.79 1.42
N SER A 312 2.54 13.67 0.89
CA SER A 312 3.24 12.90 -0.13
C SER A 312 3.45 13.71 -1.42
N LEU A 313 4.60 13.48 -2.08
CA LEU A 313 4.95 14.10 -3.37
C LEU A 313 4.62 13.18 -4.54
N MET A 314 4.48 11.88 -4.28
CA MET A 314 4.15 10.87 -5.30
C MET A 314 3.68 9.58 -4.65
N GLU A 315 2.60 9.01 -5.15
CA GLU A 315 2.10 7.68 -4.81
C GLU A 315 1.57 6.94 -6.03
N THR A 316 1.40 5.65 -5.89
CA THR A 316 0.55 4.85 -6.78
C THR A 316 -0.87 4.73 -6.22
N PHE A 317 -0.98 4.79 -4.90
CA PHE A 317 -2.23 4.79 -4.15
C PHE A 317 -1.96 5.15 -2.69
N ALA A 318 -2.66 6.12 -2.17
CA ALA A 318 -2.45 6.62 -0.81
C ALA A 318 -3.21 5.79 0.23
N MET A 319 -2.69 4.61 0.59
CA MET A 319 -3.28 3.73 1.61
C MET A 319 -3.59 4.45 2.93
N ILE A 320 -2.70 5.36 3.36
CA ILE A 320 -2.86 6.12 4.60
C ILE A 320 -4.16 6.94 4.62
N ASN A 321 -4.60 7.47 3.47
CA ASN A 321 -5.83 8.25 3.39
C ASN A 321 -7.04 7.37 3.73
N ILE A 322 -7.14 6.18 3.12
CA ILE A 322 -8.24 5.27 3.38
C ILE A 322 -8.18 4.61 4.77
N GLU A 323 -6.98 4.42 5.33
CA GLU A 323 -6.80 3.96 6.72
C GLU A 323 -7.28 5.02 7.73
N ALA A 324 -6.95 6.29 7.49
CA ALA A 324 -7.40 7.40 8.32
C ALA A 324 -8.93 7.60 8.25
N MET A 325 -9.51 7.52 7.06
CA MET A 325 -10.96 7.54 6.87
C MET A 325 -11.64 6.37 7.58
N ALA A 326 -11.07 5.15 7.49
CA ALA A 326 -11.56 3.98 8.20
C ALA A 326 -11.48 4.14 9.73
N ALA A 327 -10.45 4.83 10.22
CA ALA A 327 -10.29 5.15 11.64
C ALA A 327 -11.28 6.23 12.13
N GLY A 328 -12.00 6.88 11.23
CA GLY A 328 -12.96 7.95 11.54
C GLY A 328 -12.28 9.28 11.88
N ILE A 329 -11.15 9.59 11.27
CA ILE A 329 -10.46 10.89 11.39
C ILE A 329 -10.37 11.58 10.03
N PRO A 330 -10.50 12.92 9.97
CA PRO A 330 -10.42 13.67 8.73
C PRO A 330 -8.98 13.69 8.19
N VAL A 331 -8.85 13.84 6.87
CA VAL A 331 -7.57 13.75 6.16
C VAL A 331 -7.23 15.05 5.47
N VAL A 332 -5.98 15.48 5.61
CA VAL A 332 -5.35 16.49 4.74
C VAL A 332 -4.29 15.76 3.91
N SER A 333 -4.44 15.75 2.59
CA SER A 333 -3.53 15.10 1.65
C SER A 333 -3.08 16.08 0.58
N THR A 334 -2.32 15.62 -0.41
CA THR A 334 -1.79 16.47 -1.48
C THR A 334 -2.46 16.15 -2.82
N ASP A 335 -2.29 17.06 -3.80
CA ASP A 335 -2.66 16.85 -5.20
C ASP A 335 -1.68 15.93 -5.97
N ALA A 336 -0.77 15.26 -5.26
CA ALA A 336 0.15 14.30 -5.86
C ALA A 336 -0.58 13.12 -6.51
N PRO A 337 -0.04 12.57 -7.62
CA PRO A 337 -0.56 11.34 -8.23
C PRO A 337 -0.78 10.24 -7.19
N GLY A 338 -1.87 9.49 -7.30
CA GLY A 338 -2.26 8.44 -6.37
C GLY A 338 -2.81 8.92 -5.03
N CYS A 339 -2.70 10.21 -4.69
CA CYS A 339 -3.35 10.82 -3.53
C CYS A 339 -4.73 11.38 -3.88
N VAL A 340 -4.82 12.14 -4.97
CA VAL A 340 -6.07 12.76 -5.45
C VAL A 340 -7.19 11.75 -5.75
N GLU A 341 -6.85 10.51 -6.01
CA GLU A 341 -7.81 9.48 -6.38
C GLU A 341 -8.46 8.79 -5.17
N THR A 342 -7.98 9.13 -3.98
CA THR A 342 -8.51 8.61 -2.71
C THR A 342 -9.36 9.65 -1.95
N ILE A 343 -9.36 10.91 -2.40
CA ILE A 343 -10.00 12.04 -1.73
C ILE A 343 -10.68 12.94 -2.76
N VAL A 344 -11.88 13.40 -2.42
CA VAL A 344 -12.56 14.51 -3.10
C VAL A 344 -12.46 15.76 -2.20
N ASP A 345 -11.74 16.80 -2.67
CA ASP A 345 -11.43 17.99 -1.87
C ASP A 345 -12.69 18.67 -1.32
N GLY A 346 -12.66 18.95 -0.01
CA GLY A 346 -13.77 19.57 0.71
C GLY A 346 -15.00 18.67 0.91
N VAL A 347 -14.98 17.43 0.42
CA VAL A 347 -16.07 16.46 0.57
C VAL A 347 -15.73 15.41 1.62
N ASP A 348 -14.69 14.62 1.41
CA ASP A 348 -14.26 13.52 2.31
C ASP A 348 -12.82 13.65 2.81
N GLY A 349 -12.12 14.72 2.39
CA GLY A 349 -10.81 15.15 2.86
C GLY A 349 -10.48 16.53 2.32
N LEU A 350 -9.28 17.03 2.63
CA LEU A 350 -8.73 18.28 2.09
C LEU A 350 -7.50 17.98 1.24
N ILE A 351 -7.39 18.67 0.11
CA ILE A 351 -6.24 18.57 -0.79
C ILE A 351 -5.41 19.85 -0.71
N THR A 352 -4.09 19.69 -0.59
CA THR A 352 -3.10 20.76 -0.66
C THR A 352 -2.19 20.55 -1.86
N LYS A 353 -1.50 21.60 -2.27
CA LYS A 353 -0.48 21.51 -3.31
C LYS A 353 0.74 20.72 -2.82
N ALA A 354 1.11 19.69 -3.58
CA ALA A 354 2.26 18.87 -3.26
C ALA A 354 3.56 19.70 -3.22
N GLY A 355 4.33 19.55 -2.15
CA GLY A 355 5.59 20.28 -1.96
C GLY A 355 5.44 21.73 -1.48
N ASP A 356 4.24 22.19 -1.21
CA ASP A 356 3.97 23.57 -0.72
C ASP A 356 3.70 23.56 0.80
N PRO A 357 4.66 23.94 1.64
CA PRO A 357 4.50 23.96 3.09
C PRO A 357 3.52 25.04 3.58
N LEU A 358 3.35 26.14 2.85
CA LEU A 358 2.44 27.22 3.24
C LEU A 358 0.99 26.81 3.02
N ASP A 359 0.69 26.19 1.88
CA ASP A 359 -0.66 25.67 1.60
C ASP A 359 -1.03 24.54 2.58
N LEU A 360 -0.08 23.65 2.88
CA LEU A 360 -0.25 22.58 3.86
C LEU A 360 -0.54 23.14 5.25
N ALA A 361 0.23 24.13 5.70
CA ALA A 361 0.03 24.79 7.00
C ALA A 361 -1.36 25.41 7.11
N ARG A 362 -1.80 26.13 6.06
CA ARG A 362 -3.12 26.76 5.99
C ARG A 362 -4.25 25.71 6.10
N LYS A 363 -4.20 24.65 5.30
CA LYS A 363 -5.21 23.59 5.34
C LYS A 363 -5.24 22.82 6.66
N MET A 364 -4.09 22.61 7.29
CA MET A 364 -4.02 22.06 8.64
C MET A 364 -4.68 22.99 9.67
N GLU A 365 -4.44 24.29 9.57
CA GLU A 365 -5.05 25.29 10.46
C GLU A 365 -6.56 25.40 10.26
N ASP A 366 -7.04 25.45 9.00
CA ASP A 366 -8.46 25.46 8.66
C ASP A 366 -9.17 24.25 9.28
N LEU A 367 -8.59 23.04 9.09
CA LEU A 367 -9.15 21.82 9.66
C LEU A 367 -9.15 21.83 11.19
N TYR A 368 -8.07 22.32 11.82
CA TYR A 368 -7.97 22.43 13.28
C TYR A 368 -9.06 23.32 13.85
N ARG A 369 -9.38 24.45 13.21
CA ARG A 369 -10.32 25.46 13.70
C ARG A 369 -11.78 25.13 13.45
N ASP A 370 -12.10 24.41 12.37
CA ASP A 370 -13.48 24.16 11.95
C ASP A 370 -13.98 22.76 12.33
N LYS A 371 -14.74 22.69 13.45
CA LYS A 371 -15.36 21.46 13.94
C LYS A 371 -16.46 20.92 13.00
N ASN A 372 -17.19 21.80 12.32
CA ASN A 372 -18.23 21.37 11.39
C ASN A 372 -17.58 20.72 10.16
N LEU A 373 -16.49 21.29 9.65
CA LEU A 373 -15.70 20.70 8.58
C LEU A 373 -15.15 19.32 8.99
N GLN A 374 -14.56 19.19 10.20
CA GLN A 374 -14.10 17.89 10.72
C GLN A 374 -15.22 16.85 10.69
N THR A 375 -16.39 17.18 11.24
CA THR A 375 -17.55 16.26 11.31
C THR A 375 -18.01 15.84 9.93
N LYS A 376 -18.13 16.79 9.00
CA LYS A 376 -18.49 16.52 7.60
C LYS A 376 -17.51 15.56 6.94
N LEU A 377 -16.20 15.86 7.02
CA LEU A 377 -15.17 15.06 6.36
C LEU A 377 -15.08 13.65 6.95
N ILE A 378 -15.27 13.48 8.26
CA ILE A 378 -15.31 12.16 8.93
C ILE A 378 -16.46 11.32 8.37
N ALA A 379 -17.68 11.86 8.39
CA ALA A 379 -18.86 11.12 7.94
C ALA A 379 -18.74 10.68 6.47
N ASN A 380 -18.31 11.59 5.60
CA ASN A 380 -18.14 11.31 4.19
C ASN A 380 -16.96 10.34 3.94
N GLY A 381 -15.83 10.53 4.61
CA GLY A 381 -14.67 9.65 4.46
C GLY A 381 -14.97 8.20 4.86
N GLN A 382 -15.69 7.98 5.96
CA GLN A 382 -16.16 6.65 6.34
C GLN A 382 -17.11 6.04 5.30
N ASN A 383 -17.97 6.85 4.71
CA ASN A 383 -18.87 6.40 3.64
C ASN A 383 -18.11 6.03 2.36
N THR A 384 -17.12 6.85 1.98
CA THR A 384 -16.21 6.58 0.84
C THR A 384 -15.48 5.25 1.02
N VAL A 385 -14.92 4.99 2.21
CA VAL A 385 -14.27 3.71 2.52
C VAL A 385 -15.24 2.54 2.38
N ARG A 386 -16.44 2.65 2.97
CA ARG A 386 -17.44 1.58 2.94
C ARG A 386 -17.85 1.21 1.52
N ASN A 387 -18.02 2.19 0.65
CA ASN A 387 -18.56 1.99 -0.69
C ASN A 387 -17.51 1.70 -1.76
N SER A 388 -16.24 2.11 -1.55
CA SER A 388 -15.23 2.06 -2.60
C SER A 388 -13.96 1.32 -2.20
N PHE A 389 -13.57 1.35 -0.93
CA PHE A 389 -12.27 0.86 -0.48
C PHE A 389 -12.33 -0.26 0.57
N ASN A 390 -13.51 -0.74 0.94
CA ASN A 390 -13.64 -1.94 1.76
C ASN A 390 -13.17 -3.16 0.96
N TRP A 391 -12.50 -4.10 1.61
CA TRP A 391 -12.03 -5.34 0.98
C TRP A 391 -13.15 -6.16 0.34
N ASP A 392 -14.37 -6.13 0.87
CA ASP A 392 -15.51 -6.83 0.26
C ASP A 392 -15.86 -6.28 -1.13
N VAL A 393 -15.69 -4.97 -1.33
CA VAL A 393 -15.88 -4.31 -2.63
C VAL A 393 -14.70 -4.60 -3.55
N VAL A 394 -13.47 -4.47 -3.05
CA VAL A 394 -12.25 -4.64 -3.83
C VAL A 394 -12.07 -6.08 -4.30
N VAL A 395 -12.29 -7.06 -3.42
CA VAL A 395 -12.17 -8.49 -3.79
C VAL A 395 -13.16 -8.87 -4.89
N LYS A 396 -14.37 -8.28 -4.86
CA LYS A 396 -15.39 -8.51 -5.88
C LYS A 396 -14.98 -8.01 -7.27
N GLN A 397 -14.27 -6.89 -7.32
CA GLN A 397 -13.68 -6.40 -8.58
C GLN A 397 -12.63 -7.38 -9.12
N PHE A 398 -11.78 -7.95 -8.24
CA PHE A 398 -10.84 -8.99 -8.64
C PHE A 398 -11.55 -10.28 -9.09
N GLU A 399 -12.59 -10.73 -8.39
CA GLU A 399 -13.37 -11.90 -8.81
C GLU A 399 -13.97 -11.70 -10.21
N ASN A 400 -14.59 -10.55 -10.48
CA ASN A 400 -15.13 -10.22 -11.81
C ASN A 400 -14.06 -10.27 -12.89
N LEU A 401 -12.88 -9.67 -12.63
CA LEU A 401 -11.74 -9.72 -13.53
C LEU A 401 -11.27 -11.17 -13.78
N TYR A 402 -11.16 -11.97 -12.72
CA TYR A 402 -10.70 -13.36 -12.85
C TYR A 402 -11.69 -14.24 -13.60
N PHE A 403 -12.98 -14.09 -13.35
CA PHE A 403 -14.01 -14.82 -14.07
C PHE A 403 -14.01 -14.47 -15.56
N SER A 404 -13.88 -13.20 -15.92
CA SER A 404 -13.81 -12.78 -17.33
C SER A 404 -12.59 -13.33 -18.10
N LEU A 405 -11.56 -13.76 -17.41
CA LEU A 405 -10.34 -14.34 -18.00
C LEU A 405 -10.33 -15.86 -18.02
N THR A 406 -11.24 -16.51 -17.29
CA THR A 406 -11.24 -17.96 -17.09
C THR A 406 -12.52 -18.63 -17.63
N ASP A 407 -13.42 -17.86 -18.23
CA ASP A 407 -14.55 -18.33 -19.03
C ASP A 407 -14.04 -18.70 -20.42
#